data_2f8c31e80f9516a3f515e88951242846
#
_entry.id   2f8c31e80f9516a3f515e88951242846
#
_cell.length_a   1.000
_cell.length_b   1.000
_cell.length_c   1.000
_cell.angle_alpha   90.00
_cell.angle_beta   90.00
_cell.angle_gamma   90.00
#
_symmetry.space_group_name_H-M   'P 1'
#
loop_
_entity.id
_entity.type
_entity.pdbx_description
1 polymer ?
#
loop_
_entity_poly.entity_id
_entity_poly.type
_entity_poly.pdbx_seq_one_letter_code
_entity_poly.pdbx_strand_id
1 'polypeptide(L)'
;MFETFSLSGGKIQIKMNIEFKISKKPVVYAKAIRFLEKRVEKVKNGGKEFIWILEHPTTFTGGVRFSKNEIIDKSISVKKTNRGGKITLHNPGQKIVYFVINLNKRKKSIRNLVRQIENIIISFLKFYGIKSNADRNNIGIWVNNKKIAAIGIRVSRWVAYHGFSINVNNNLEDYKKIIPCGLDNNKITSIKNEGNKYKNI
;
A
#
# COMPACT_ATOMS: atom_id res chain seq x y z
N MET A 1 -20.25 11.83 8.32
CA MET A 1 -19.32 12.86 8.80
C MET A 1 -18.96 13.73 7.60
N PHE A 2 -19.31 15.01 7.62
CA PHE A 2 -19.05 15.96 6.53
C PHE A 2 -17.83 16.79 6.94
N GLU A 3 -16.72 16.66 6.22
CA GLU A 3 -15.60 17.60 6.38
C GLU A 3 -15.72 18.68 5.32
N THR A 4 -15.87 19.92 5.77
CA THR A 4 -15.88 21.13 4.95
C THR A 4 -14.46 21.70 4.90
N PHE A 5 -13.82 21.70 3.74
CA PHE A 5 -12.64 22.50 3.47
C PHE A 5 -13.07 23.80 2.80
N SER A 6 -12.80 24.93 3.45
CA SER A 6 -13.03 26.28 2.88
C SER A 6 -11.76 26.74 2.18
N LEU A 7 -11.83 26.88 0.85
CA LEU A 7 -10.94 27.74 0.08
C LEU A 7 -11.80 28.89 -0.45
N SER A 8 -11.28 30.11 -0.37
CA SER A 8 -11.94 31.37 -0.71
C SER A 8 -12.86 31.29 -1.93
N GLY A 9 -14.17 31.56 -1.73
CA GLY A 9 -15.08 31.92 -2.81
C GLY A 9 -15.95 30.82 -3.41
N GLY A 10 -16.38 29.82 -2.66
CA GLY A 10 -17.43 28.87 -3.11
C GLY A 10 -17.47 27.62 -2.24
N LYS A 11 -18.61 27.36 -1.59
CA LYS A 11 -18.83 26.10 -0.85
C LYS A 11 -19.03 24.95 -1.84
N ILE A 12 -17.95 24.30 -2.30
CA ILE A 12 -18.06 23.03 -3.01
C ILE A 12 -18.23 21.95 -1.94
N GLN A 13 -19.46 21.50 -1.70
CA GLN A 13 -19.72 20.30 -0.93
C GLN A 13 -19.32 19.08 -1.77
N ILE A 14 -18.07 18.63 -1.63
CA ILE A 14 -17.66 17.33 -2.18
C ILE A 14 -18.24 16.25 -1.27
N LYS A 15 -19.39 15.69 -1.66
CA LYS A 15 -19.95 14.51 -1.02
C LYS A 15 -19.01 13.32 -1.32
N MET A 16 -18.02 13.10 -0.44
CA MET A 16 -17.12 11.95 -0.60
C MET A 16 -17.92 10.67 -0.39
N ASN A 17 -18.19 9.96 -1.48
CA ASN A 17 -18.90 8.67 -1.47
C ASN A 17 -17.92 7.52 -1.22
N ILE A 18 -17.06 7.67 -0.18
CA ILE A 18 -16.01 6.72 0.20
C ILE A 18 -16.32 6.18 1.60
N GLU A 19 -16.29 4.88 1.73
CA GLU A 19 -16.42 4.17 3.00
C GLU A 19 -15.03 3.85 3.55
N PHE A 20 -14.79 4.15 4.83
CA PHE A 20 -13.52 3.90 5.51
C PHE A 20 -13.66 2.77 6.52
N LYS A 21 -12.61 1.96 6.64
CA LYS A 21 -12.48 0.92 7.65
C LYS A 21 -11.07 0.92 8.22
N ILE A 22 -10.95 0.76 9.54
CA ILE A 22 -9.68 0.56 10.24
C ILE A 22 -9.80 -0.72 11.07
N SER A 23 -8.85 -1.64 10.91
CA SER A 23 -8.76 -2.84 11.74
C SER A 23 -7.68 -2.67 12.80
N LYS A 24 -8.05 -2.78 14.08
CA LYS A 24 -7.13 -2.68 15.22
C LYS A 24 -6.26 -3.93 15.38
N LYS A 25 -6.74 -5.10 14.97
CA LYS A 25 -6.02 -6.38 15.01
C LYS A 25 -5.58 -6.80 13.61
N PRO A 26 -4.45 -7.51 13.47
CA PRO A 26 -4.02 -8.04 12.18
C PRO A 26 -5.09 -8.91 11.52
N VAL A 27 -5.29 -8.74 10.23
CA VAL A 27 -6.29 -9.44 9.43
C VAL A 27 -5.61 -10.50 8.58
N VAL A 28 -6.09 -11.74 8.62
CA VAL A 28 -5.58 -12.82 7.75
C VAL A 28 -5.68 -12.41 6.28
N TYR A 29 -4.57 -12.52 5.55
CA TYR A 29 -4.44 -12.05 4.16
C TYR A 29 -5.57 -12.56 3.25
N ALA A 30 -5.85 -13.86 3.26
CA ALA A 30 -6.91 -14.45 2.43
C ALA A 30 -8.31 -13.88 2.74
N LYS A 31 -8.61 -13.56 4.02
CA LYS A 31 -9.87 -12.91 4.40
C LYS A 31 -9.95 -11.49 3.84
N ALA A 32 -8.84 -10.74 3.91
CA ALA A 32 -8.78 -9.39 3.38
C ALA A 32 -8.98 -9.36 1.86
N ILE A 33 -8.32 -10.25 1.11
CA ILE A 33 -8.44 -10.29 -0.35
C ILE A 33 -9.86 -10.67 -0.79
N ARG A 34 -10.47 -11.69 -0.19
CA ARG A 34 -11.87 -12.03 -0.49
C ARG A 34 -12.83 -10.85 -0.24
N PHE A 35 -12.58 -10.10 0.83
CA PHE A 35 -13.38 -8.91 1.12
C PHE A 35 -13.17 -7.82 0.06
N LEU A 36 -11.92 -7.54 -0.35
CA LEU A 36 -11.61 -6.58 -1.40
C LEU A 36 -12.27 -6.95 -2.74
N GLU A 37 -12.22 -8.23 -3.13
CA GLU A 37 -12.83 -8.72 -4.38
C GLU A 37 -14.35 -8.49 -4.38
N LYS A 38 -15.03 -8.76 -3.26
CA LYS A 38 -16.45 -8.44 -3.11
C LYS A 38 -16.72 -6.92 -3.20
N ARG A 39 -15.81 -6.09 -2.65
CA ARG A 39 -15.92 -4.62 -2.75
C ARG A 39 -15.70 -4.14 -4.19
N VAL A 40 -14.78 -4.74 -4.93
CA VAL A 40 -14.54 -4.44 -6.36
C VAL A 40 -15.83 -4.61 -7.17
N GLU A 41 -16.53 -5.73 -6.99
CA GLU A 41 -17.81 -5.97 -7.70
C GLU A 41 -18.89 -4.94 -7.29
N LYS A 42 -18.98 -4.61 -6.00
CA LYS A 42 -19.92 -3.55 -5.55
C LYS A 42 -19.60 -2.20 -6.19
N VAL A 43 -18.31 -1.80 -6.24
CA VAL A 43 -17.90 -0.51 -6.82
C VAL A 43 -18.10 -0.48 -8.33
N LYS A 44 -17.87 -1.58 -9.04
CA LYS A 44 -18.20 -1.72 -10.47
C LYS A 44 -19.65 -1.45 -10.76
N ASN A 45 -20.54 -1.89 -9.86
CA ASN A 45 -21.99 -1.74 -9.95
C ASN A 45 -22.50 -0.43 -9.29
N GLY A 46 -21.66 0.61 -9.18
CA GLY A 46 -22.05 1.93 -8.70
C GLY A 46 -22.02 2.11 -7.18
N GLY A 47 -21.63 1.11 -6.41
CA GLY A 47 -21.52 1.20 -4.95
C GLY A 47 -20.42 2.17 -4.49
N LYS A 48 -20.40 2.42 -3.17
CA LYS A 48 -19.41 3.31 -2.53
C LYS A 48 -18.00 2.79 -2.70
N GLU A 49 -17.09 3.69 -3.00
CA GLU A 49 -15.65 3.43 -2.96
C GLU A 49 -15.21 3.09 -1.54
N PHE A 50 -14.01 2.52 -1.39
CA PHE A 50 -13.62 1.94 -0.12
C PHE A 50 -12.14 2.15 0.16
N ILE A 51 -11.80 2.46 1.40
CA ILE A 51 -10.43 2.50 1.91
C ILE A 51 -10.37 1.69 3.21
N TRP A 52 -9.36 0.85 3.35
CA TRP A 52 -9.16 0.00 4.52
C TRP A 52 -7.72 0.04 5.01
N ILE A 53 -7.53 0.50 6.24
CA ILE A 53 -6.23 0.50 6.91
C ILE A 53 -6.17 -0.71 7.85
N LEU A 54 -5.13 -1.51 7.71
CA LEU A 54 -4.95 -2.75 8.46
C LEU A 54 -3.48 -3.17 8.55
N GLU A 55 -3.24 -4.24 9.29
CA GLU A 55 -2.00 -5.03 9.29
C GLU A 55 -2.33 -6.49 8.95
N HIS A 56 -1.33 -7.24 8.54
CA HIS A 56 -1.43 -8.69 8.37
C HIS A 56 -0.53 -9.43 9.37
N PRO A 57 -0.88 -10.66 9.76
CA PRO A 57 0.11 -11.61 10.28
C PRO A 57 1.22 -11.83 9.23
N THR A 58 2.40 -12.27 9.66
CA THR A 58 3.53 -12.55 8.77
C THR A 58 3.07 -13.38 7.57
N THR A 59 3.20 -12.81 6.38
CA THR A 59 2.70 -13.40 5.12
C THR A 59 3.57 -12.94 3.96
N PHE A 60 4.15 -13.88 3.25
CA PHE A 60 4.84 -13.63 1.98
C PHE A 60 3.84 -13.71 0.84
N THR A 61 3.86 -12.71 -0.05
CA THR A 61 2.95 -12.64 -1.20
C THR A 61 3.70 -12.43 -2.49
N GLY A 62 3.39 -13.23 -3.52
CA GLY A 62 3.92 -13.08 -4.87
C GLY A 62 2.90 -12.41 -5.78
N GLY A 63 3.21 -11.23 -6.34
CA GLY A 63 2.40 -10.54 -7.34
C GLY A 63 2.50 -11.17 -8.73
N VAL A 64 1.89 -10.54 -9.73
CA VAL A 64 1.82 -11.08 -11.11
C VAL A 64 3.19 -11.23 -11.79
N ARG A 65 4.22 -10.53 -11.29
CA ARG A 65 5.60 -10.65 -11.80
C ARG A 65 6.51 -11.45 -10.86
N PHE A 66 5.95 -12.19 -9.92
CA PHE A 66 6.69 -13.04 -8.99
C PHE A 66 7.38 -14.20 -9.70
N SER A 67 8.65 -14.42 -9.36
CA SER A 67 9.43 -15.60 -9.77
C SER A 67 9.89 -16.39 -8.54
N LYS A 68 9.94 -17.73 -8.66
CA LYS A 68 10.44 -18.60 -7.59
C LYS A 68 11.90 -18.31 -7.19
N ASN A 69 12.69 -17.77 -8.10
CA ASN A 69 14.08 -17.37 -7.84
C ASN A 69 14.21 -16.21 -6.84
N GLU A 70 13.09 -15.54 -6.53
CA GLU A 70 13.04 -14.49 -5.50
C GLU A 70 12.90 -15.05 -4.08
N ILE A 71 12.79 -16.37 -3.91
CA ILE A 71 12.73 -17.04 -2.61
C ILE A 71 14.14 -17.50 -2.23
N ILE A 72 14.68 -16.93 -1.15
CA ILE A 72 15.99 -17.33 -0.57
C ILE A 72 15.79 -18.49 0.38
N ASP A 73 14.91 -18.33 1.37
CA ASP A 73 14.55 -19.35 2.34
C ASP A 73 13.41 -20.22 1.79
N LYS A 74 13.74 -21.42 1.34
CA LYS A 74 12.78 -22.36 0.75
C LYS A 74 11.72 -22.89 1.73
N SER A 75 11.89 -22.66 3.03
CA SER A 75 10.92 -23.08 4.06
C SER A 75 9.67 -22.16 4.09
N ILE A 76 9.73 -20.96 3.51
CA ILE A 76 8.59 -20.05 3.52
C ILE A 76 7.51 -20.44 2.52
N SER A 77 6.25 -20.25 2.90
CA SER A 77 5.10 -20.37 2.00
C SER A 77 4.74 -19.02 1.39
N VAL A 78 4.73 -18.92 0.06
CA VAL A 78 4.39 -17.71 -0.68
C VAL A 78 2.98 -17.80 -1.26
N LYS A 79 2.10 -16.88 -0.87
CA LYS A 79 0.74 -16.76 -1.40
C LYS A 79 0.75 -16.02 -2.73
N LYS A 80 0.42 -16.69 -3.81
CA LYS A 80 0.23 -16.05 -5.12
C LYS A 80 -0.99 -15.11 -5.06
N THR A 81 -0.85 -13.95 -5.68
CA THR A 81 -1.88 -12.91 -5.70
C THR A 81 -1.91 -12.20 -7.05
N ASN A 82 -3.03 -11.54 -7.33
CA ASN A 82 -3.22 -10.82 -8.58
C ASN A 82 -2.80 -9.34 -8.53
N ARG A 83 -2.20 -8.86 -7.41
CA ARG A 83 -1.64 -7.50 -7.34
C ARG A 83 -0.46 -7.33 -8.29
N GLY A 84 -0.17 -6.09 -8.67
CA GLY A 84 1.06 -5.75 -9.37
C GLY A 84 2.32 -6.06 -8.55
N GLY A 85 3.45 -6.16 -9.24
CA GLY A 85 4.77 -6.33 -8.61
C GLY A 85 5.19 -7.77 -8.41
N LYS A 86 6.32 -7.93 -7.71
CA LYS A 86 7.03 -9.18 -7.43
C LYS A 86 6.70 -9.68 -6.02
N ILE A 87 7.62 -10.47 -5.40
CA ILE A 87 7.48 -10.93 -4.01
C ILE A 87 7.59 -9.78 -3.01
N THR A 88 6.82 -9.84 -1.94
CA THR A 88 6.96 -8.96 -0.78
C THR A 88 6.53 -9.66 0.50
N LEU A 89 6.86 -9.03 1.63
CA LEU A 89 6.46 -9.43 2.98
C LEU A 89 5.40 -8.47 3.52
N HIS A 90 4.45 -9.02 4.25
CA HIS A 90 3.56 -8.31 5.16
C HIS A 90 3.71 -8.93 6.55
N ASN A 91 3.88 -8.12 7.59
CA ASN A 91 3.98 -8.57 8.96
C ASN A 91 3.50 -7.49 9.96
N PRO A 92 3.25 -7.84 11.22
CA PRO A 92 2.83 -6.89 12.25
C PRO A 92 3.77 -5.69 12.34
N GLY A 93 3.18 -4.48 12.52
CA GLY A 93 3.92 -3.21 12.49
C GLY A 93 4.10 -2.61 11.09
N GLN A 94 3.70 -3.31 10.03
CA GLN A 94 3.60 -2.74 8.68
C GLN A 94 2.16 -2.28 8.44
N LYS A 95 1.95 -1.00 8.17
CA LYS A 95 0.62 -0.48 7.82
C LYS A 95 0.31 -0.71 6.35
N ILE A 96 -0.85 -1.27 6.09
CA ILE A 96 -1.36 -1.53 4.75
C ILE A 96 -2.59 -0.68 4.53
N VAL A 97 -2.63 0.00 3.41
CA VAL A 97 -3.78 0.77 2.95
C VAL A 97 -4.32 0.11 1.69
N TYR A 98 -5.38 -0.64 1.84
CA TYR A 98 -6.15 -1.14 0.71
C TYR A 98 -7.20 -0.13 0.31
N PHE A 99 -7.47 -0.04 -0.98
CA PHE A 99 -8.55 0.77 -1.53
C PHE A 99 -9.26 0.05 -2.67
N VAL A 100 -10.49 0.51 -2.93
CA VAL A 100 -11.27 0.15 -4.14
C VAL A 100 -11.85 1.46 -4.68
N ILE A 101 -11.25 1.95 -5.78
CA ILE A 101 -11.52 3.27 -6.35
C ILE A 101 -11.91 3.15 -7.81
N ASN A 102 -13.01 3.81 -8.20
CA ASN A 102 -13.51 3.81 -9.57
C ASN A 102 -12.88 4.95 -10.39
N LEU A 103 -11.95 4.61 -11.27
CA LEU A 103 -11.27 5.55 -12.15
C LEU A 103 -12.17 6.09 -13.27
N ASN A 104 -13.35 5.50 -13.54
CA ASN A 104 -14.32 6.08 -14.48
C ASN A 104 -14.89 7.40 -13.96
N LYS A 105 -14.92 7.60 -12.65
CA LYS A 105 -15.36 8.86 -11.99
C LYS A 105 -14.25 9.92 -11.94
N ARG A 106 -13.08 9.65 -12.49
CA ARG A 106 -11.86 10.46 -12.45
C ARG A 106 -11.16 10.39 -13.80
N LYS A 107 -10.00 11.08 -13.92
CA LYS A 107 -9.11 10.87 -15.06
C LYS A 107 -8.68 9.39 -15.11
N LYS A 108 -9.00 8.66 -16.18
CA LYS A 108 -8.64 7.26 -16.42
C LYS A 108 -7.13 7.13 -16.65
N SER A 109 -6.33 7.28 -15.59
CA SER A 109 -4.88 7.20 -15.66
C SER A 109 -4.31 6.49 -14.45
N ILE A 110 -3.81 5.28 -14.67
CA ILE A 110 -3.12 4.49 -13.64
C ILE A 110 -1.86 5.21 -13.17
N ARG A 111 -1.11 5.83 -14.10
CA ARG A 111 0.09 6.61 -13.78
C ARG A 111 -0.24 7.79 -12.85
N ASN A 112 -1.34 8.49 -13.09
CA ASN A 112 -1.77 9.58 -12.23
C ASN A 112 -2.18 9.06 -10.84
N LEU A 113 -2.89 7.94 -10.75
CA LEU A 113 -3.22 7.32 -9.46
C LEU A 113 -1.95 6.96 -8.67
N VAL A 114 -0.96 6.33 -9.30
CA VAL A 114 0.31 6.00 -8.65
C VAL A 114 1.00 7.25 -8.12
N ARG A 115 1.10 8.32 -8.93
CA ARG A 115 1.69 9.60 -8.49
C ARG A 115 0.95 10.20 -7.28
N GLN A 116 -0.38 10.14 -7.26
CA GLN A 116 -1.16 10.63 -6.11
C GLN A 116 -0.85 9.81 -4.85
N ILE A 117 -0.75 8.48 -4.96
CA ILE A 117 -0.36 7.61 -3.84
C ILE A 117 1.06 7.95 -3.37
N GLU A 118 2.01 8.10 -4.28
CA GLU A 118 3.38 8.49 -3.97
C GLU A 118 3.43 9.81 -3.20
N ASN A 119 2.72 10.83 -3.68
CA ASN A 119 2.66 12.14 -3.02
C ASN A 119 2.04 12.07 -1.63
N ILE A 120 0.98 11.27 -1.44
CA ILE A 120 0.35 11.07 -0.13
C ILE A 120 1.36 10.45 0.84
N ILE A 121 2.08 9.40 0.42
CA ILE A 121 3.06 8.72 1.27
C ILE A 121 4.23 9.65 1.59
N ILE A 122 4.75 10.40 0.60
CA ILE A 122 5.84 11.35 0.81
C ILE A 122 5.42 12.46 1.80
N SER A 123 4.20 13.01 1.65
CA SER A 123 3.66 14.01 2.57
C SER A 123 3.49 13.46 3.98
N PHE A 124 3.01 12.22 4.11
CA PHE A 124 2.90 11.53 5.39
C PHE A 124 4.27 11.33 6.05
N LEU A 125 5.27 10.87 5.32
CA LEU A 125 6.64 10.68 5.83
C LEU A 125 7.30 12.00 6.21
N LYS A 126 7.04 13.07 5.45
CA LYS A 126 7.50 14.42 5.76
C LYS A 126 6.95 14.91 7.12
N PHE A 127 5.69 14.58 7.46
CA PHE A 127 5.12 14.87 8.79
C PHE A 127 5.94 14.23 9.92
N TYR A 128 6.53 13.06 9.68
CA TYR A 128 7.47 12.40 10.60
C TYR A 128 8.93 12.88 10.49
N GLY A 129 9.19 13.96 9.74
CA GLY A 129 10.53 14.50 9.53
C GLY A 129 11.41 13.65 8.59
N ILE A 130 10.82 12.69 7.87
CA ILE A 130 11.53 11.79 6.97
C ILE A 130 11.49 12.34 5.54
N LYS A 131 12.66 12.72 5.01
CA LYS A 131 12.79 13.11 3.59
C LYS A 131 12.80 11.86 2.72
N SER A 132 11.86 11.78 1.79
CA SER A 132 11.67 10.60 0.92
C SER A 132 11.34 11.01 -0.51
N ASN A 133 11.52 10.09 -1.44
CA ASN A 133 11.26 10.30 -2.87
C ASN A 133 10.63 9.06 -3.51
N ALA A 134 9.93 9.28 -4.63
CA ALA A 134 9.48 8.22 -5.53
C ALA A 134 10.57 7.90 -6.56
N ASP A 135 10.64 6.62 -6.99
CA ASP A 135 11.51 6.17 -8.05
C ASP A 135 10.66 5.63 -9.22
N ARG A 136 10.87 6.17 -10.43
CA ARG A 136 10.13 5.79 -11.63
C ARG A 136 10.44 4.38 -12.13
N ASN A 137 11.67 3.91 -11.88
CA ASN A 137 12.13 2.60 -12.34
C ASN A 137 11.75 1.49 -11.34
N ASN A 138 11.71 1.85 -10.04
CA ASN A 138 11.41 0.93 -8.94
C ASN A 138 10.26 1.46 -8.10
N ILE A 139 9.02 1.35 -8.62
CA ILE A 139 7.81 1.89 -8.00
C ILE A 139 7.78 1.61 -6.48
N GLY A 140 7.60 2.69 -5.71
CA GLY A 140 7.61 2.71 -4.25
C GLY A 140 8.22 3.98 -3.72
N ILE A 141 8.30 4.12 -2.40
CA ILE A 141 8.89 5.29 -1.75
C ILE A 141 10.19 4.91 -1.07
N TRP A 142 11.17 5.79 -1.21
CA TRP A 142 12.56 5.54 -0.88
C TRP A 142 13.12 6.62 0.05
N VAL A 143 13.97 6.19 0.97
CA VAL A 143 14.78 7.02 1.88
C VAL A 143 16.21 6.51 1.80
N ASN A 144 17.16 7.37 1.42
CA ASN A 144 18.59 7.01 1.33
C ASN A 144 18.84 5.68 0.58
N ASN A 145 18.21 5.49 -0.59
CA ASN A 145 18.29 4.27 -1.40
C ASN A 145 17.67 3.00 -0.76
N LYS A 146 16.92 3.14 0.35
CA LYS A 146 16.18 2.06 0.99
C LYS A 146 14.68 2.26 0.80
N LYS A 147 13.97 1.20 0.45
CA LYS A 147 12.51 1.26 0.25
C LYS A 147 11.79 1.24 1.59
N ILE A 148 10.97 2.26 1.85
CA ILE A 148 10.15 2.38 3.06
C ILE A 148 8.68 2.02 2.79
N ALA A 149 8.20 2.20 1.56
CA ALA A 149 6.83 1.88 1.18
C ALA A 149 6.78 1.19 -0.19
N ALA A 150 5.93 0.18 -0.31
CA ALA A 150 5.69 -0.56 -1.54
C ALA A 150 4.28 -0.28 -2.06
N ILE A 151 4.14 -0.13 -3.39
CA ILE A 151 2.86 0.10 -4.07
C ILE A 151 2.59 -1.09 -5.00
N GLY A 152 1.43 -1.73 -4.82
CA GLY A 152 1.04 -2.87 -5.63
C GLY A 152 -0.45 -2.83 -5.94
N ILE A 153 -0.84 -2.20 -7.04
CA ILE A 153 -2.23 -2.05 -7.45
C ILE A 153 -2.60 -2.97 -8.61
N ARG A 154 -3.88 -3.26 -8.72
CA ARG A 154 -4.50 -3.87 -9.89
C ARG A 154 -5.68 -3.03 -10.34
N VAL A 155 -5.95 -3.04 -11.64
CA VAL A 155 -7.12 -2.38 -12.24
C VAL A 155 -7.94 -3.41 -13.00
N SER A 156 -9.26 -3.42 -12.75
CA SER A 156 -10.23 -4.25 -13.45
C SER A 156 -11.43 -3.39 -13.85
N ARG A 157 -11.70 -3.26 -15.16
CA ARG A 157 -12.76 -2.39 -15.69
C ARG A 157 -12.73 -0.98 -15.11
N TRP A 158 -11.52 -0.39 -15.03
CA TRP A 158 -11.25 0.92 -14.45
C TRP A 158 -11.57 1.07 -12.95
N VAL A 159 -11.75 -0.03 -12.23
CA VAL A 159 -11.74 -0.05 -10.77
C VAL A 159 -10.36 -0.49 -10.30
N ALA A 160 -9.65 0.41 -9.64
CA ALA A 160 -8.35 0.16 -9.04
C ALA A 160 -8.51 -0.42 -7.64
N TYR A 161 -7.73 -1.45 -7.29
CA TYR A 161 -7.78 -2.10 -5.97
C TYR A 161 -6.43 -2.69 -5.56
N HIS A 162 -6.35 -3.31 -4.40
CA HIS A 162 -5.18 -3.50 -3.56
C HIS A 162 -4.74 -2.13 -3.01
N GLY A 163 -3.46 -1.76 -3.09
CA GLY A 163 -3.02 -0.50 -2.50
C GLY A 163 -1.52 -0.43 -2.26
N PHE A 164 -1.13 -0.02 -1.06
CA PHE A 164 0.26 0.15 -0.68
C PHE A 164 0.50 -0.28 0.76
N SER A 165 1.78 -0.49 1.10
CA SER A 165 2.23 -0.75 2.46
C SER A 165 3.33 0.23 2.85
N ILE A 166 3.37 0.59 4.14
CA ILE A 166 4.42 1.42 4.75
C ILE A 166 5.02 0.61 5.90
N ASN A 167 6.33 0.45 5.89
CA ASN A 167 7.05 -0.11 7.02
C ASN A 167 7.10 0.93 8.15
N VAL A 168 6.45 0.66 9.28
CA VAL A 168 6.44 1.57 10.44
C VAL A 168 7.45 1.11 11.48
N ASN A 169 7.17 0.02 12.16
CA ASN A 169 8.04 -0.58 13.18
C ASN A 169 8.11 -2.11 13.08
N ASN A 170 7.71 -2.64 11.94
CA ASN A 170 7.70 -4.07 11.67
C ASN A 170 9.12 -4.66 11.64
N ASN A 171 9.22 -5.96 11.94
CA ASN A 171 10.49 -6.68 11.84
C ASN A 171 10.94 -6.77 10.37
N LEU A 172 12.09 -6.18 10.04
CA LEU A 172 12.65 -6.18 8.69
C LEU A 172 13.53 -7.41 8.41
N GLU A 173 13.94 -8.19 9.43
CA GLU A 173 14.78 -9.39 9.26
C GLU A 173 14.11 -10.44 8.37
N ASP A 174 12.79 -10.56 8.44
CA ASP A 174 12.05 -11.49 7.59
C ASP A 174 12.19 -11.19 6.08
N TYR A 175 12.57 -9.96 5.69
CA TYR A 175 12.87 -9.64 4.29
C TYR A 175 14.12 -10.37 3.77
N LYS A 176 15.04 -10.81 4.64
CA LYS A 176 16.22 -11.59 4.28
C LYS A 176 15.88 -12.95 3.67
N LYS A 177 14.65 -13.43 3.86
CA LYS A 177 14.14 -14.70 3.31
C LYS A 177 13.74 -14.62 1.84
N ILE A 178 13.71 -13.39 1.27
CA ILE A 178 13.26 -13.13 -0.09
C ILE A 178 14.14 -12.09 -0.77
N ILE A 179 14.05 -11.97 -2.10
CA ILE A 179 14.59 -10.84 -2.89
C ILE A 179 13.42 -9.86 -3.15
N PRO A 180 13.14 -8.92 -2.23
CA PRO A 180 11.94 -8.11 -2.28
C PRO A 180 11.97 -7.18 -3.50
N CYS A 181 10.98 -7.29 -4.38
CA CYS A 181 10.89 -6.47 -5.60
C CYS A 181 12.11 -6.55 -6.53
N GLY A 182 12.94 -7.59 -6.43
CA GLY A 182 14.19 -7.73 -7.16
C GLY A 182 15.32 -6.85 -6.63
N LEU A 183 15.21 -6.38 -5.38
CA LEU A 183 16.20 -5.56 -4.69
C LEU A 183 17.07 -6.42 -3.78
N ASP A 184 18.28 -5.94 -3.52
CA ASP A 184 19.11 -6.45 -2.43
C ASP A 184 18.37 -6.28 -1.09
N ASN A 185 18.46 -7.29 -0.21
CA ASN A 185 17.73 -7.36 1.06
C ASN A 185 18.05 -6.20 2.01
N ASN A 186 19.25 -5.60 1.88
CA ASN A 186 19.68 -4.46 2.68
C ASN A 186 19.02 -3.13 2.25
N LYS A 187 18.20 -3.14 1.20
CA LYS A 187 17.54 -1.94 0.66
C LYS A 187 16.11 -1.75 1.14
N ILE A 188 15.79 -2.21 2.35
CA ILE A 188 14.49 -1.99 3.00
C ILE A 188 14.70 -1.23 4.30
N THR A 189 13.79 -0.30 4.60
CA THR A 189 13.81 0.48 5.84
C THR A 189 12.40 0.69 6.40
N SER A 190 12.27 1.35 7.54
CA SER A 190 11.02 1.65 8.24
C SER A 190 11.04 3.04 8.86
N ILE A 191 9.88 3.56 9.25
CA ILE A 191 9.77 4.84 9.98
C ILE A 191 10.59 4.79 11.26
N LYS A 192 10.56 3.66 12.00
CA LYS A 192 11.33 3.47 13.22
C LYS A 192 12.84 3.63 12.98
N ASN A 193 13.35 3.16 11.85
CA ASN A 193 14.78 3.21 11.54
C ASN A 193 15.22 4.59 11.04
N GLU A 194 14.36 5.33 10.35
CA GLU A 194 14.68 6.62 9.73
C GLU A 194 14.25 7.84 10.56
N GLY A 195 13.30 7.66 11.47
CA GLY A 195 12.71 8.75 12.24
C GLY A 195 13.47 9.02 13.54
N ASN A 196 14.31 10.06 13.60
CA ASN A 196 14.97 10.46 14.84
C ASN A 196 14.04 10.99 15.93
N LYS A 197 12.82 11.46 15.58
CA LYS A 197 11.85 12.07 16.50
C LYS A 197 10.80 11.09 17.08
N TYR A 198 10.71 9.86 16.55
CA TYR A 198 9.61 8.93 16.86
C TYR A 198 10.12 7.52 17.16
N LYS A 199 11.20 7.44 17.96
CA LYS A 199 11.74 6.14 18.42
C LYS A 199 10.76 5.31 19.26
N ASN A 200 9.63 5.90 19.67
CA ASN A 200 8.62 5.29 20.57
C ASN A 200 7.26 5.03 19.90
N ILE A 201 7.22 4.85 18.57
CA ILE A 201 5.99 4.41 17.86
C ILE A 201 5.93 2.89 17.80
#